data_12bac61ece2d6166f1bb251e14682eb1
#
_entry.id   12bac61ece2d6166f1bb251e14682eb1
#
_cell.length_a   1.000
_cell.length_b   1.000
_cell.length_c   1.000
_cell.angle_alpha   90.00
_cell.angle_beta   90.00
_cell.angle_gamma   90.00
#
_symmetry.space_group_name_H-M   'P 1'
#
loop_
_entity.id
_entity.type
_entity.pdbx_description
1 polymer ?
#
loop_
_entity_poly.entity_id
_entity_poly.type
_entity_poly.pdbx_seq_one_letter_code
_entity_poly.pdbx_strand_id
1 'polypeptide(L)'
;MHEIVVNLHMHTRYSDGSGTHKDIAQAAIKAGLDVIIVTDHNVLVQGLEGYYRAAGRPSPAPPLTQSTLGRTTRVLLLIGQEVHDQDRDPQKNHLLVFNVNRDLSSLADDPQTLINGVRDAGGICFIAHPKDPEAPAFNESDISWEAWDVQNYTGIELWNGPSELKTVIPTKLHGLFYAFFPQFIGHGPMPETLSRWDDLLATGRRIVALGGSDAHAMHMHMGPLHRVIFPYDFHFKAVNTHVILPEPLTGDVATDKKLIYGALSEGHCFVAYDLPASTRGFTFKAKGVGQSAIMGDTLAAKGGVTLQAHVPQPAEIRLLKDGKEVGLWKNSHAATHNATEPGVYRVEVYINYLGQKRGWIYGNPIYVR
;
A
#
# COMPACT_ATOMS: atom_id res chain seq x y z
N MET A 1 -2.16 17.80 -10.51
CA MET A 1 -1.87 16.57 -9.76
C MET A 1 -2.86 15.52 -10.20
N HIS A 2 -2.42 14.31 -10.42
CA HIS A 2 -3.22 13.20 -10.95
C HIS A 2 -3.13 12.02 -9.98
N GLU A 3 -4.27 11.54 -9.54
CA GLU A 3 -4.38 10.38 -8.64
C GLU A 3 -4.45 9.10 -9.48
N ILE A 4 -3.62 8.13 -9.13
CA ILE A 4 -3.67 6.76 -9.66
C ILE A 4 -3.77 5.76 -8.52
N VAL A 5 -4.40 4.62 -8.77
CA VAL A 5 -4.52 3.51 -7.81
C VAL A 5 -3.53 2.43 -8.15
N VAL A 6 -2.69 2.10 -7.18
CA VAL A 6 -1.60 1.13 -7.30
C VAL A 6 -1.79 0.01 -6.29
N ASN A 7 -1.67 -1.24 -6.73
CA ASN A 7 -1.41 -2.35 -5.82
C ASN A 7 0.01 -2.83 -6.03
N LEU A 8 0.79 -2.98 -4.95
CA LEU A 8 2.23 -3.11 -5.01
C LEU A 8 2.81 -4.29 -4.22
N HIS A 9 1.96 -5.22 -3.80
CA HIS A 9 2.37 -6.45 -3.12
C HIS A 9 1.48 -7.60 -3.59
N MET A 10 2.04 -8.49 -4.40
CA MET A 10 1.35 -9.66 -4.94
C MET A 10 2.31 -10.67 -5.56
N HIS A 11 1.90 -11.93 -5.56
CA HIS A 11 2.71 -13.07 -5.95
C HIS A 11 2.12 -13.82 -7.13
N THR A 12 3.00 -14.35 -7.98
CA THR A 12 2.65 -15.21 -9.10
C THR A 12 3.14 -16.63 -8.88
N ARG A 13 2.95 -17.48 -9.88
CA ARG A 13 3.51 -18.85 -9.88
C ARG A 13 5.05 -18.91 -9.99
N TYR A 14 5.73 -17.78 -10.05
CA TYR A 14 7.20 -17.75 -9.94
C TYR A 14 7.68 -17.85 -8.49
N SER A 15 6.80 -17.57 -7.54
CA SER A 15 6.99 -17.91 -6.13
C SER A 15 5.87 -18.84 -5.65
N ASP A 16 4.90 -18.34 -4.91
CA ASP A 16 3.87 -19.12 -4.25
C ASP A 16 2.43 -18.64 -4.55
N GLY A 17 2.27 -17.67 -5.44
CA GLY A 17 0.98 -17.29 -5.98
C GLY A 17 0.47 -18.28 -7.03
N SER A 18 -0.82 -18.27 -7.33
CA SER A 18 -1.43 -19.23 -8.26
C SER A 18 -1.55 -18.71 -9.70
N GLY A 19 -1.55 -17.38 -9.91
CA GLY A 19 -1.78 -16.77 -11.20
C GLY A 19 -0.51 -16.47 -12.00
N THR A 20 -0.68 -16.20 -13.28
CA THR A 20 0.36 -15.60 -14.12
C THR A 20 0.29 -14.07 -14.04
N HIS A 21 1.35 -13.37 -14.45
CA HIS A 21 1.35 -11.90 -14.63
C HIS A 21 0.16 -11.42 -15.47
N LYS A 22 -0.22 -12.18 -16.49
CA LYS A 22 -1.38 -11.87 -17.33
C LYS A 22 -2.70 -12.00 -16.57
N ASP A 23 -2.85 -13.04 -15.75
CA ASP A 23 -4.05 -13.26 -14.94
C ASP A 23 -4.21 -12.14 -13.92
N ILE A 24 -3.11 -11.75 -13.27
CA ILE A 24 -3.05 -10.64 -12.32
C ILE A 24 -3.41 -9.31 -13.02
N ALA A 25 -2.84 -9.04 -14.19
CA ALA A 25 -3.16 -7.84 -14.96
C ALA A 25 -4.65 -7.79 -15.35
N GLN A 26 -5.29 -8.91 -15.73
CA GLN A 26 -6.72 -8.96 -16.04
C GLN A 26 -7.58 -8.72 -14.77
N ALA A 27 -7.18 -9.29 -13.63
CA ALA A 27 -7.83 -9.05 -12.34
C ALA A 27 -7.74 -7.57 -11.93
N ALA A 28 -6.58 -6.94 -12.12
CA ALA A 28 -6.34 -5.53 -11.83
C ALA A 28 -7.21 -4.60 -12.70
N ILE A 29 -7.30 -4.87 -14.01
CA ILE A 29 -8.19 -4.14 -14.93
C ILE A 29 -9.65 -4.27 -14.48
N LYS A 30 -10.09 -5.48 -14.10
CA LYS A 30 -11.44 -5.73 -13.59
C LYS A 30 -11.71 -4.98 -12.30
N ALA A 31 -10.71 -4.85 -11.42
CA ALA A 31 -10.80 -4.11 -10.17
C ALA A 31 -10.71 -2.59 -10.35
N GLY A 32 -10.24 -2.10 -11.50
CA GLY A 32 -10.13 -0.68 -11.80
C GLY A 32 -8.81 -0.04 -11.36
N LEU A 33 -7.74 -0.84 -11.19
CA LEU A 33 -6.40 -0.35 -10.88
C LEU A 33 -5.72 0.28 -12.10
N ASP A 34 -4.88 1.27 -11.85
CA ASP A 34 -4.09 1.95 -12.88
C ASP A 34 -2.70 1.27 -13.04
N VAL A 35 -2.13 0.79 -11.92
CA VAL A 35 -0.80 0.16 -11.86
C VAL A 35 -0.81 -1.03 -10.91
N ILE A 36 -0.04 -2.05 -11.25
CA ILE A 36 0.32 -3.16 -10.35
C ILE A 36 1.84 -3.35 -10.35
N ILE A 37 2.39 -3.71 -9.18
CA ILE A 37 3.81 -4.05 -9.03
C ILE A 37 3.87 -5.46 -8.45
N VAL A 38 4.29 -6.41 -9.26
CA VAL A 38 4.41 -7.83 -8.86
C VAL A 38 5.70 -8.01 -8.07
N THR A 39 5.64 -8.76 -6.96
CA THR A 39 6.70 -8.87 -5.96
C THR A 39 6.95 -10.32 -5.56
N ASP A 40 7.20 -11.19 -6.53
CA ASP A 40 7.49 -12.60 -6.25
C ASP A 40 8.65 -12.76 -5.25
N HIS A 41 8.59 -13.76 -4.36
CA HIS A 41 9.59 -14.03 -3.34
C HIS A 41 10.93 -14.36 -3.96
N ASN A 42 11.97 -13.60 -3.59
CA ASN A 42 13.37 -13.86 -3.91
C ASN A 42 13.68 -14.08 -5.41
N VAL A 43 12.84 -13.52 -6.30
CA VAL A 43 13.06 -13.58 -7.74
C VAL A 43 12.63 -12.28 -8.43
N LEU A 44 13.50 -11.74 -9.28
CA LEU A 44 13.17 -10.61 -10.15
C LEU A 44 12.82 -11.12 -11.55
N VAL A 45 11.53 -11.17 -11.87
CA VAL A 45 11.04 -11.66 -13.17
C VAL A 45 11.15 -10.55 -14.21
N GLN A 46 12.17 -10.60 -15.06
CA GLN A 46 12.43 -9.56 -16.07
C GLN A 46 11.63 -9.74 -17.36
N GLY A 47 11.46 -8.64 -18.11
CA GLY A 47 10.91 -8.65 -19.47
C GLY A 47 9.38 -8.67 -19.56
N LEU A 48 8.67 -8.52 -18.44
CA LEU A 48 7.21 -8.53 -18.40
C LEU A 48 6.59 -7.16 -18.08
N GLU A 49 7.40 -6.14 -17.81
CA GLU A 49 6.90 -4.78 -17.58
C GLU A 49 6.24 -4.21 -18.84
N GLY A 50 5.08 -3.61 -18.66
CA GLY A 50 4.33 -3.01 -19.76
C GLY A 50 2.87 -2.77 -19.50
N TYR A 51 2.21 -2.15 -20.48
CA TYR A 51 0.78 -1.92 -20.45
C TYR A 51 -0.01 -3.15 -20.94
N TYR A 52 -0.74 -3.77 -20.04
CA TYR A 52 -1.68 -4.86 -20.34
C TYR A 52 -3.08 -4.28 -20.60
N ARG A 53 -3.80 -4.88 -21.55
CA ARG A 53 -5.16 -4.46 -21.94
C ARG A 53 -6.19 -5.51 -21.58
N ALA A 54 -7.45 -5.08 -21.41
CA ALA A 54 -8.56 -5.99 -21.19
C ALA A 54 -8.68 -7.00 -22.36
N ALA A 55 -8.83 -8.27 -22.03
CA ALA A 55 -9.05 -9.31 -23.03
C ALA A 55 -10.34 -9.03 -23.82
N GLY A 56 -10.31 -9.12 -25.16
CA GLY A 56 -11.49 -9.06 -26.02
C GLY A 56 -11.84 -7.69 -26.64
N ARG A 57 -10.98 -6.67 -26.55
CA ARG A 57 -11.16 -5.41 -27.31
C ARG A 57 -9.93 -5.04 -28.11
N PRO A 58 -9.93 -5.20 -29.45
CA PRO A 58 -9.00 -4.46 -30.31
C PRO A 58 -9.55 -3.04 -30.48
N SER A 59 -8.88 -2.05 -29.90
CA SER A 59 -9.11 -0.64 -30.23
C SER A 59 -7.81 0.13 -30.00
N PRO A 60 -7.47 1.10 -30.88
CA PRO A 60 -6.39 2.03 -30.61
C PRO A 60 -6.68 2.76 -29.30
N ALA A 61 -5.64 2.99 -28.50
CA ALA A 61 -5.78 3.65 -27.22
C ALA A 61 -6.47 5.00 -27.40
N PRO A 62 -7.60 5.27 -26.75
CA PRO A 62 -8.04 6.65 -26.58
C PRO A 62 -7.00 7.40 -25.76
N PRO A 63 -6.79 8.70 -26.00
CA PRO A 63 -6.00 9.52 -25.08
C PRO A 63 -6.54 9.36 -23.68
N LEU A 64 -5.65 9.48 -22.67
CA LEU A 64 -5.96 9.38 -21.25
C LEU A 64 -6.91 10.52 -20.84
N THR A 65 -8.19 10.37 -21.16
CA THR A 65 -9.24 11.18 -20.54
C THR A 65 -9.66 10.42 -19.28
N GLN A 66 -9.71 11.14 -18.15
CA GLN A 66 -10.22 10.64 -16.89
C GLN A 66 -11.42 9.72 -17.14
N SER A 67 -11.32 8.49 -16.65
CA SER A 67 -12.36 7.48 -16.75
C SER A 67 -13.68 8.03 -16.19
N THR A 68 -14.54 8.48 -17.07
CA THR A 68 -15.95 8.58 -16.77
C THR A 68 -16.45 7.14 -16.61
N LEU A 69 -16.78 6.72 -15.38
CA LEU A 69 -17.37 5.44 -14.99
C LEU A 69 -16.43 4.28 -14.58
N GLY A 70 -15.29 4.51 -13.90
CA GLY A 70 -14.64 3.45 -13.10
C GLY A 70 -14.20 2.18 -13.84
N ARG A 71 -14.05 2.20 -15.19
CA ARG A 71 -13.55 1.07 -15.97
C ARG A 71 -12.24 1.44 -16.65
N THR A 72 -11.13 1.03 -16.05
CA THR A 72 -9.84 1.03 -16.74
C THR A 72 -9.86 -0.01 -17.85
N THR A 73 -9.34 0.35 -19.02
CA THR A 73 -9.19 -0.59 -20.14
C THR A 73 -7.81 -1.18 -20.25
N ARG A 74 -6.89 -0.71 -19.42
CA ARG A 74 -5.49 -1.12 -19.36
C ARG A 74 -4.94 -0.91 -17.95
N VAL A 75 -3.88 -1.65 -17.61
CA VAL A 75 -3.09 -1.50 -16.40
C VAL A 75 -1.62 -1.51 -16.75
N LEU A 76 -0.81 -0.69 -16.08
CA LEU A 76 0.65 -0.79 -16.16
C LEU A 76 1.09 -1.86 -15.16
N LEU A 77 1.78 -2.90 -15.64
CA LEU A 77 2.45 -3.90 -14.84
C LEU A 77 3.92 -3.56 -14.71
N LEU A 78 4.38 -3.41 -13.49
CA LEU A 78 5.78 -3.23 -13.10
C LEU A 78 6.25 -4.45 -12.29
N ILE A 79 7.56 -4.62 -12.18
CA ILE A 79 8.18 -5.73 -11.47
C ILE A 79 9.00 -5.20 -10.29
N GLY A 80 8.80 -5.80 -9.14
CA GLY A 80 9.59 -5.69 -7.92
C GLY A 80 9.97 -7.07 -7.40
N GLN A 81 10.36 -7.15 -6.15
CA GLN A 81 10.63 -8.39 -5.41
C GLN A 81 10.12 -8.23 -3.98
N GLU A 82 9.74 -9.33 -3.36
CA GLU A 82 9.74 -9.45 -1.91
C GLU A 82 10.92 -10.32 -1.50
N VAL A 83 11.88 -9.75 -0.79
CA VAL A 83 13.15 -10.42 -0.47
C VAL A 83 13.21 -10.74 1.01
N HIS A 84 13.53 -11.99 1.33
CA HIS A 84 13.74 -12.49 2.69
C HIS A 84 14.81 -13.58 2.70
N ASP A 85 15.41 -13.83 3.85
CA ASP A 85 16.36 -14.92 4.05
C ASP A 85 15.64 -16.28 3.97
N GLN A 86 15.98 -17.08 2.95
CA GLN A 86 15.39 -18.40 2.69
C GLN A 86 15.94 -19.49 3.63
N ASP A 87 17.10 -19.28 4.21
CA ASP A 87 17.75 -20.25 5.10
C ASP A 87 17.23 -20.13 6.55
N ARG A 88 16.46 -19.08 6.83
CA ARG A 88 15.87 -18.82 8.13
C ARG A 88 14.48 -19.45 8.26
N ASP A 89 14.24 -20.16 9.40
CA ASP A 89 12.94 -20.72 9.78
C ASP A 89 12.57 -20.34 11.23
N PRO A 90 11.42 -19.65 11.46
CA PRO A 90 10.54 -19.07 10.45
C PRO A 90 11.19 -17.93 9.70
N GLN A 91 10.79 -17.73 8.45
CA GLN A 91 11.24 -16.60 7.62
C GLN A 91 10.85 -15.28 8.30
N LYS A 92 11.76 -14.33 8.29
CA LYS A 92 11.57 -13.01 8.92
C LYS A 92 12.16 -11.91 8.03
N ASN A 93 11.86 -10.67 8.36
CA ASN A 93 12.47 -9.49 7.74
C ASN A 93 12.24 -9.42 6.23
N HIS A 94 11.00 -9.60 5.80
CA HIS A 94 10.61 -9.45 4.42
C HIS A 94 10.70 -7.99 3.96
N LEU A 95 11.29 -7.77 2.80
CA LEU A 95 11.53 -6.43 2.24
C LEU A 95 10.95 -6.33 0.83
N LEU A 96 10.01 -5.42 0.60
CA LEU A 96 9.57 -5.06 -0.74
C LEU A 96 10.64 -4.20 -1.41
N VAL A 97 11.10 -4.62 -2.58
CA VAL A 97 12.17 -3.99 -3.34
C VAL A 97 11.65 -3.57 -4.71
N PHE A 98 11.76 -2.29 -5.02
CA PHE A 98 11.25 -1.72 -6.27
C PHE A 98 12.35 -0.97 -7.04
N ASN A 99 12.13 -0.82 -8.35
CA ASN A 99 13.00 -0.05 -9.26
C ASN A 99 14.45 -0.53 -9.31
N VAL A 100 14.67 -1.83 -9.17
CA VAL A 100 15.98 -2.45 -9.37
C VAL A 100 16.01 -3.18 -10.71
N ASN A 101 17.21 -3.40 -11.27
CA ASN A 101 17.41 -4.08 -12.55
C ASN A 101 18.12 -5.43 -12.41
N ARG A 102 18.37 -5.88 -11.19
CA ARG A 102 18.99 -7.16 -10.85
C ARG A 102 18.35 -7.75 -9.61
N ASP A 103 18.40 -9.05 -9.50
CA ASP A 103 18.03 -9.78 -8.31
C ASP A 103 18.98 -9.44 -7.15
N LEU A 104 18.41 -9.21 -5.95
CA LEU A 104 19.15 -8.89 -4.73
C LEU A 104 18.93 -9.91 -3.61
N SER A 105 18.27 -11.03 -3.89
CA SER A 105 17.96 -12.08 -2.91
C SER A 105 19.20 -12.66 -2.23
N SER A 106 20.35 -12.67 -2.92
CA SER A 106 21.63 -13.11 -2.34
C SER A 106 22.17 -12.22 -1.19
N LEU A 107 21.52 -11.09 -0.89
CA LEU A 107 21.86 -10.18 0.21
C LEU A 107 20.90 -10.32 1.39
N ALA A 108 19.97 -11.26 1.34
CA ALA A 108 18.85 -11.36 2.27
C ALA A 108 19.23 -11.84 3.70
N ASP A 109 20.38 -12.46 3.85
CA ASP A 109 20.93 -12.92 5.14
C ASP A 109 21.19 -11.77 6.13
N ASP A 110 21.45 -10.57 5.61
CA ASP A 110 21.58 -9.34 6.43
C ASP A 110 20.68 -8.23 5.89
N PRO A 111 19.59 -7.86 6.61
CA PRO A 111 18.66 -6.83 6.16
C PRO A 111 19.27 -5.46 5.88
N GLN A 112 20.34 -5.07 6.62
CA GLN A 112 21.00 -3.79 6.34
C GLN A 112 21.82 -3.83 5.07
N THR A 113 22.50 -4.94 4.79
CA THR A 113 23.24 -5.16 3.53
C THR A 113 22.28 -5.18 2.33
N LEU A 114 21.12 -5.83 2.48
CA LEU A 114 20.08 -5.83 1.45
C LEU A 114 19.58 -4.40 1.16
N ILE A 115 19.21 -3.63 2.20
CA ILE A 115 18.75 -2.22 2.06
C ILE A 115 19.81 -1.35 1.37
N ASN A 116 21.08 -1.51 1.74
CA ASN A 116 22.19 -0.79 1.10
C ASN A 116 22.32 -1.21 -0.38
N GLY A 117 22.22 -2.51 -0.68
CA GLY A 117 22.25 -3.03 -2.05
C GLY A 117 21.11 -2.49 -2.93
N VAL A 118 19.90 -2.34 -2.38
CA VAL A 118 18.76 -1.71 -3.07
C VAL A 118 19.07 -0.26 -3.41
N ARG A 119 19.55 0.51 -2.44
CA ARG A 119 19.91 1.92 -2.62
C ARG A 119 21.03 2.08 -3.67
N ASP A 120 22.06 1.26 -3.60
CA ASP A 120 23.20 1.31 -4.53
C ASP A 120 22.79 0.91 -5.95
N ALA A 121 21.72 0.12 -6.10
CA ALA A 121 21.08 -0.18 -7.38
C ALA A 121 20.13 0.93 -7.88
N GLY A 122 19.94 2.03 -7.13
CA GLY A 122 19.01 3.12 -7.43
C GLY A 122 17.55 2.77 -7.18
N GLY A 123 17.29 1.73 -6.40
CA GLY A 123 15.96 1.28 -6.00
C GLY A 123 15.44 1.96 -4.75
N ILE A 124 14.20 1.62 -4.41
CA ILE A 124 13.52 1.98 -3.16
C ILE A 124 13.01 0.71 -2.49
N CYS A 125 12.94 0.70 -1.16
CA CYS A 125 12.47 -0.48 -0.44
C CYS A 125 11.60 -0.13 0.77
N PHE A 126 10.70 -1.08 1.10
CA PHE A 126 9.75 -0.95 2.18
C PHE A 126 9.74 -2.23 3.00
N ILE A 127 9.72 -2.09 4.32
CA ILE A 127 9.53 -3.23 5.22
C ILE A 127 8.14 -3.78 4.96
N ALA A 128 8.04 -5.04 4.51
CA ALA A 128 6.78 -5.73 4.25
C ALA A 128 6.14 -6.13 5.59
N HIS A 129 4.81 -6.06 5.66
CA HIS A 129 3.99 -6.52 6.79
C HIS A 129 4.76 -6.50 8.14
N PRO A 130 5.14 -5.30 8.68
CA PRO A 130 5.99 -5.15 9.87
C PRO A 130 5.49 -5.95 11.09
N LYS A 131 4.18 -6.15 11.20
CA LYS A 131 3.53 -7.10 12.10
C LYS A 131 2.77 -8.11 11.28
N ASP A 132 3.18 -9.37 11.38
CA ASP A 132 2.52 -10.52 10.77
C ASP A 132 2.47 -11.66 11.79
N PRO A 133 1.40 -11.78 12.59
CA PRO A 133 1.32 -12.71 13.71
C PRO A 133 1.18 -14.16 13.24
N GLU A 134 1.42 -15.08 14.15
CA GLU A 134 1.12 -16.49 13.92
C GLU A 134 -0.39 -16.74 13.77
N ALA A 135 -0.75 -17.76 13.00
CA ALA A 135 -2.09 -18.33 12.95
C ALA A 135 -2.01 -19.87 13.12
N PRO A 136 -1.88 -20.35 14.37
CA PRO A 136 -1.58 -21.77 14.66
C PRO A 136 -2.62 -22.76 14.12
N ALA A 137 -3.90 -22.32 14.02
CA ALA A 137 -4.97 -23.15 13.44
C ALA A 137 -4.73 -23.52 11.97
N PHE A 138 -3.84 -22.78 11.28
CA PHE A 138 -3.48 -22.94 9.88
C PHE A 138 -2.01 -23.29 9.66
N ASN A 139 -1.25 -23.51 10.75
CA ASN A 139 0.21 -23.75 10.76
C ASN A 139 1.02 -22.56 10.18
N GLU A 140 0.50 -21.35 10.33
CA GLU A 140 1.19 -20.14 9.92
C GLU A 140 2.03 -19.61 11.08
N SER A 141 3.31 -19.38 10.82
CA SER A 141 4.26 -18.81 11.79
C SER A 141 4.14 -17.29 11.85
N ASP A 142 4.63 -16.69 12.94
CA ASP A 142 4.88 -15.25 13.02
C ASP A 142 6.10 -14.91 12.15
N ILE A 143 5.88 -14.13 11.10
CA ILE A 143 6.93 -13.66 10.17
C ILE A 143 7.17 -12.14 10.28
N SER A 144 6.78 -11.54 11.41
CA SER A 144 6.95 -10.10 11.67
C SER A 144 8.40 -9.66 11.50
N TRP A 145 8.58 -8.38 11.13
CA TRP A 145 9.89 -7.75 11.05
C TRP A 145 10.56 -7.61 12.42
N GLU A 146 11.84 -7.94 12.54
CA GLU A 146 12.61 -7.90 13.78
C GLU A 146 13.81 -6.95 13.75
N ALA A 147 14.42 -6.72 12.59
CA ALA A 147 15.64 -5.94 12.41
C ALA A 147 15.37 -4.41 12.42
N TRP A 148 14.86 -3.87 13.55
CA TRP A 148 14.42 -2.47 13.63
C TRP A 148 15.57 -1.44 13.74
N ASP A 149 16.81 -1.87 13.89
CA ASP A 149 18.04 -1.05 13.92
C ASP A 149 18.53 -0.63 12.53
N VAL A 150 17.97 -1.23 11.46
CA VAL A 150 18.30 -0.89 10.07
C VAL A 150 17.93 0.55 9.71
N GLN A 151 18.69 1.09 8.75
CA GLN A 151 18.57 2.48 8.30
C GLN A 151 18.40 2.55 6.78
N ASN A 152 17.98 3.74 6.29
CA ASN A 152 17.93 4.07 4.85
C ASN A 152 16.93 3.30 4.00
N TYR A 153 15.97 2.59 4.59
CA TYR A 153 14.79 2.12 3.87
C TYR A 153 13.80 3.28 3.65
N THR A 154 12.98 3.19 2.60
CA THR A 154 12.07 4.27 2.19
C THR A 154 10.84 4.34 3.10
N GLY A 155 10.32 3.19 3.53
CA GLY A 155 9.09 3.17 4.33
C GLY A 155 8.69 1.78 4.79
N ILE A 156 7.42 1.66 5.16
CA ILE A 156 6.84 0.41 5.67
C ILE A 156 5.50 0.13 4.96
N GLU A 157 5.13 -1.12 4.86
CA GLU A 157 3.79 -1.53 4.52
C GLU A 157 2.89 -1.42 5.77
N LEU A 158 2.12 -0.33 5.81
CA LEU A 158 1.28 0.00 6.97
C LEU A 158 0.10 -0.94 7.12
N TRP A 159 -0.47 -1.40 6.00
CA TRP A 159 -1.64 -2.26 5.96
C TRP A 159 -1.45 -3.39 4.95
N ASN A 160 -1.48 -4.63 5.45
CA ASN A 160 -1.39 -5.87 4.68
C ASN A 160 -2.62 -6.73 4.99
N GLY A 161 -3.33 -7.18 3.95
CA GLY A 161 -4.59 -7.91 4.10
C GLY A 161 -4.43 -9.31 4.72
N PRO A 162 -3.53 -10.17 4.26
CA PRO A 162 -3.25 -11.47 4.84
C PRO A 162 -2.78 -11.43 6.29
N SER A 163 -1.92 -10.48 6.66
CA SER A 163 -1.50 -10.29 8.04
C SER A 163 -2.68 -9.94 8.96
N GLU A 164 -3.59 -9.08 8.49
CA GLU A 164 -4.82 -8.79 9.22
C GLU A 164 -5.74 -10.01 9.31
N LEU A 165 -5.86 -10.82 8.24
CA LEU A 165 -6.64 -12.05 8.26
C LEU A 165 -6.18 -12.99 9.39
N LYS A 166 -4.87 -13.14 9.61
CA LYS A 166 -4.31 -13.98 10.68
C LYS A 166 -4.85 -13.60 12.06
N THR A 167 -5.13 -12.32 12.31
CA THR A 167 -5.66 -11.84 13.60
C THR A 167 -7.10 -12.26 13.87
N VAL A 168 -7.87 -12.57 12.84
CA VAL A 168 -9.32 -12.86 12.94
C VAL A 168 -9.66 -14.34 12.73
N ILE A 169 -8.66 -15.21 12.49
CA ILE A 169 -8.85 -16.66 12.25
C ILE A 169 -8.26 -17.57 13.36
N PRO A 170 -8.62 -17.38 14.64
CA PRO A 170 -8.07 -18.17 15.73
C PRO A 170 -8.45 -19.68 15.66
N THR A 171 -9.42 -20.04 14.84
CA THR A 171 -9.82 -21.44 14.60
C THR A 171 -10.18 -21.69 13.14
N LYS A 172 -10.18 -22.96 12.72
CA LYS A 172 -10.60 -23.37 11.37
C LYS A 172 -12.04 -22.95 11.03
N LEU A 173 -12.94 -22.83 12.03
CA LEU A 173 -14.30 -22.35 11.82
C LEU A 173 -14.33 -20.86 11.44
N HIS A 174 -13.51 -20.03 12.09
CA HIS A 174 -13.35 -18.63 11.69
C HIS A 174 -12.77 -18.54 10.28
N GLY A 175 -11.74 -19.34 9.96
CA GLY A 175 -11.21 -19.38 8.59
C GLY A 175 -12.27 -19.74 7.56
N LEU A 176 -13.13 -20.73 7.84
CA LEU A 176 -14.26 -21.08 6.98
C LEU A 176 -15.24 -19.91 6.80
N PHE A 177 -15.57 -19.18 7.87
CA PHE A 177 -16.43 -18.01 7.80
C PHE A 177 -15.83 -16.94 6.87
N TYR A 178 -14.57 -16.55 7.10
CA TYR A 178 -13.92 -15.51 6.30
C TYR A 178 -13.64 -15.96 4.86
N ALA A 179 -13.47 -17.27 4.60
CA ALA A 179 -13.37 -17.79 3.25
C ALA A 179 -14.63 -17.51 2.41
N PHE A 180 -15.80 -17.44 3.03
CA PHE A 180 -17.07 -17.11 2.37
C PHE A 180 -17.45 -15.64 2.47
N PHE A 181 -17.00 -14.94 3.51
CA PHE A 181 -17.34 -13.57 3.82
C PHE A 181 -16.10 -12.68 4.02
N PRO A 182 -15.21 -12.59 3.01
CA PRO A 182 -13.94 -11.87 3.15
C PRO A 182 -14.10 -10.37 3.37
N GLN A 183 -15.26 -9.80 3.01
CA GLN A 183 -15.57 -8.38 3.25
C GLN A 183 -15.61 -7.99 4.75
N PHE A 184 -15.64 -8.97 5.65
CA PHE A 184 -15.59 -8.72 7.09
C PHE A 184 -14.17 -8.66 7.66
N ILE A 185 -13.12 -8.98 6.87
CA ILE A 185 -11.73 -9.01 7.33
C ILE A 185 -11.21 -7.60 7.65
N GLY A 186 -11.21 -6.70 6.68
CA GLY A 186 -10.52 -5.41 6.79
C GLY A 186 -11.15 -4.48 7.84
N HIS A 187 -10.41 -4.21 8.91
CA HIS A 187 -10.77 -3.26 9.98
C HIS A 187 -9.85 -2.03 9.99
N GLY A 188 -8.59 -2.20 9.62
CA GLY A 188 -7.56 -1.17 9.61
C GLY A 188 -6.15 -1.73 9.80
N PRO A 189 -5.11 -0.92 9.64
CA PRO A 189 -3.76 -1.30 10.00
C PRO A 189 -3.70 -1.75 11.46
N MET A 190 -2.82 -2.70 11.76
CA MET A 190 -2.62 -3.15 13.14
C MET A 190 -2.15 -2.00 14.03
N PRO A 191 -2.68 -1.88 15.27
CA PRO A 191 -2.29 -0.82 16.19
C PRO A 191 -0.78 -0.76 16.44
N GLU A 192 -0.11 -1.92 16.49
CA GLU A 192 1.32 -2.04 16.67
C GLU A 192 2.09 -1.43 15.49
N THR A 193 1.61 -1.65 14.26
CA THR A 193 2.22 -1.08 13.05
C THR A 193 2.02 0.44 12.99
N LEU A 194 0.83 0.92 13.36
CA LEU A 194 0.56 2.37 13.46
C LEU A 194 1.47 3.04 14.51
N SER A 195 1.58 2.44 15.70
CA SER A 195 2.45 2.95 16.76
C SER A 195 3.93 2.96 16.33
N ARG A 196 4.36 1.88 15.68
CA ARG A 196 5.73 1.79 15.15
C ARG A 196 6.02 2.87 14.10
N TRP A 197 5.05 3.13 13.22
CA TRP A 197 5.20 4.21 12.24
C TRP A 197 5.33 5.57 12.91
N ASP A 198 4.49 5.88 13.91
CA ASP A 198 4.58 7.13 14.67
C ASP A 198 5.92 7.25 15.42
N ASP A 199 6.42 6.18 16.04
CA ASP A 199 7.73 6.13 16.68
C ASP A 199 8.87 6.45 15.70
N LEU A 200 8.83 5.85 14.50
CA LEU A 200 9.81 6.10 13.45
C LEU A 200 9.77 7.55 12.96
N LEU A 201 8.58 8.11 12.75
CA LEU A 201 8.38 9.50 12.36
C LEU A 201 8.89 10.47 13.46
N ALA A 202 8.69 10.14 14.73
CA ALA A 202 9.15 10.94 15.87
C ALA A 202 10.68 11.04 15.94
N THR A 203 11.43 10.11 15.35
CA THR A 203 12.89 10.22 15.21
C THR A 203 13.35 11.30 14.23
N GLY A 204 12.42 11.96 13.52
CA GLY A 204 12.70 12.94 12.47
C GLY A 204 12.97 12.33 11.09
N ARG A 205 12.90 10.99 10.96
CA ARG A 205 13.02 10.26 9.68
C ARG A 205 11.79 10.48 8.82
N ARG A 206 12.00 10.49 7.52
CA ARG A 206 10.90 10.37 6.54
C ARG A 206 10.64 8.88 6.32
N ILE A 207 9.53 8.38 6.77
CA ILE A 207 9.11 6.97 6.61
C ILE A 207 7.76 6.97 5.90
N VAL A 208 7.75 6.51 4.67
CA VAL A 208 6.55 6.44 3.83
C VAL A 208 5.71 5.23 4.21
N ALA A 209 4.40 5.42 4.32
CA ALA A 209 3.46 4.33 4.51
C ALA A 209 2.85 3.89 3.18
N LEU A 210 2.84 2.59 2.93
CA LEU A 210 2.16 1.94 1.81
C LEU A 210 1.08 0.98 2.31
N GLY A 211 0.14 0.64 1.44
CA GLY A 211 -0.80 -0.46 1.64
C GLY A 211 -0.67 -1.46 0.51
N GLY A 212 -0.54 -2.72 0.83
CA GLY A 212 -0.42 -3.82 -0.13
C GLY A 212 -1.46 -4.91 0.08
N SER A 213 -1.69 -5.71 -0.95
CA SER A 213 -2.68 -6.79 -0.87
C SER A 213 -2.08 -8.14 -0.51
N ASP A 214 -0.79 -8.32 -0.74
CA ASP A 214 -0.08 -9.59 -0.56
C ASP A 214 -0.86 -10.77 -1.14
N ALA A 215 -1.28 -10.57 -2.40
CA ALA A 215 -2.25 -11.42 -3.05
C ALA A 215 -1.61 -12.66 -3.66
N HIS A 216 -2.01 -13.84 -3.22
CA HIS A 216 -1.53 -15.14 -3.71
C HIS A 216 -2.58 -15.91 -4.51
N ALA A 217 -3.87 -15.64 -4.27
CA ALA A 217 -5.01 -16.40 -4.80
C ALA A 217 -4.88 -17.91 -4.53
N MET A 218 -4.56 -18.28 -3.28
CA MET A 218 -4.28 -19.66 -2.88
C MET A 218 -5.46 -20.59 -3.10
N HIS A 219 -5.20 -21.79 -3.65
CA HIS A 219 -6.20 -22.82 -3.84
C HIS A 219 -6.32 -23.70 -2.58
N MET A 220 -7.42 -23.53 -1.84
CA MET A 220 -7.70 -24.31 -0.63
C MET A 220 -8.63 -25.48 -0.93
N HIS A 221 -8.26 -26.66 -0.44
CA HIS A 221 -9.05 -27.88 -0.52
C HIS A 221 -9.47 -28.33 0.88
N MET A 222 -10.77 -28.50 1.10
CA MET A 222 -11.33 -29.06 2.33
C MET A 222 -12.24 -30.24 1.96
N GLY A 223 -11.66 -31.43 1.79
CA GLY A 223 -12.36 -32.58 1.23
C GLY A 223 -12.86 -32.29 -0.18
N PRO A 224 -14.18 -32.42 -0.47
CA PRO A 224 -14.74 -32.13 -1.78
C PRO A 224 -14.88 -30.62 -2.08
N LEU A 225 -14.72 -29.76 -1.08
CA LEU A 225 -14.83 -28.31 -1.25
C LEU A 225 -13.50 -27.74 -1.72
N HIS A 226 -13.54 -27.05 -2.87
CA HIS A 226 -12.41 -26.32 -3.43
C HIS A 226 -12.75 -24.82 -3.51
N ARG A 227 -11.86 -23.96 -3.01
CA ARG A 227 -12.04 -22.50 -3.05
C ARG A 227 -10.71 -21.77 -3.20
N VAL A 228 -10.75 -20.67 -3.94
CA VAL A 228 -9.62 -19.73 -4.01
C VAL A 228 -9.71 -18.73 -2.84
N ILE A 229 -8.62 -18.58 -2.08
CA ILE A 229 -8.53 -17.72 -0.89
C ILE A 229 -7.38 -16.72 -1.07
N PHE A 230 -7.62 -15.48 -1.46
CA PHE A 230 -8.82 -14.96 -2.11
C PHE A 230 -8.44 -14.63 -3.55
N PRO A 231 -9.41 -14.54 -4.51
CA PRO A 231 -9.08 -14.16 -5.89
C PRO A 231 -8.38 -12.80 -5.94
N TYR A 232 -7.46 -12.60 -6.88
CA TYR A 232 -6.74 -11.33 -7.05
C TYR A 232 -7.70 -10.13 -7.18
N ASP A 233 -8.80 -10.28 -7.89
CA ASP A 233 -9.77 -9.19 -8.08
C ASP A 233 -10.53 -8.80 -6.80
N PHE A 234 -10.57 -9.67 -5.79
CA PHE A 234 -11.04 -9.31 -4.45
C PHE A 234 -9.97 -8.48 -3.70
N HIS A 235 -8.74 -8.98 -3.66
CA HIS A 235 -7.63 -8.28 -3.03
C HIS A 235 -7.46 -6.86 -3.57
N PHE A 236 -7.49 -6.72 -4.89
CA PHE A 236 -7.32 -5.43 -5.59
C PHE A 236 -8.45 -4.42 -5.37
N LYS A 237 -9.58 -4.84 -4.84
CA LYS A 237 -10.66 -3.96 -4.38
C LYS A 237 -10.58 -3.62 -2.89
N ALA A 238 -9.67 -4.24 -2.17
CA ALA A 238 -9.50 -4.06 -0.73
C ALA A 238 -8.44 -2.97 -0.43
N VAL A 239 -7.26 -3.35 0.00
CA VAL A 239 -6.20 -2.41 0.39
C VAL A 239 -5.34 -2.06 -0.82
N ASN A 240 -5.23 -0.76 -1.09
CA ASN A 240 -4.41 -0.20 -2.17
C ASN A 240 -3.60 1.00 -1.68
N THR A 241 -2.61 1.38 -2.48
CA THR A 241 -1.89 2.65 -2.34
C THR A 241 -2.35 3.60 -3.45
N HIS A 242 -2.88 4.75 -3.08
CA HIS A 242 -3.19 5.82 -4.02
C HIS A 242 -2.01 6.76 -4.14
N VAL A 243 -1.50 6.95 -5.35
CA VAL A 243 -0.31 7.75 -5.64
C VAL A 243 -0.71 9.05 -6.35
N ILE A 244 -0.15 10.16 -5.91
CA ILE A 244 -0.42 11.49 -6.43
C ILE A 244 0.74 11.91 -7.34
N LEU A 245 0.52 11.85 -8.63
CA LEU A 245 1.50 12.21 -9.64
C LEU A 245 1.43 13.70 -9.98
N PRO A 246 2.56 14.36 -10.32
CA PRO A 246 2.55 15.73 -10.82
C PRO A 246 1.85 15.84 -12.18
N GLU A 247 1.99 14.84 -13.04
CA GLU A 247 1.47 14.74 -14.40
C GLU A 247 0.73 13.43 -14.61
N PRO A 248 -0.17 13.31 -15.61
CA PRO A 248 -0.84 12.05 -15.93
C PRO A 248 0.14 11.03 -16.50
N LEU A 249 -0.19 9.74 -16.38
CA LEU A 249 0.56 8.67 -17.05
C LEU A 249 0.56 8.89 -18.57
N THR A 250 1.73 8.82 -19.17
CA THR A 250 1.95 9.11 -20.60
C THR A 250 1.64 7.94 -21.51
N GLY A 251 1.76 6.72 -20.99
CA GLY A 251 1.70 5.46 -21.74
C GLY A 251 3.07 4.96 -22.18
N ASP A 252 4.14 5.71 -21.94
CA ASP A 252 5.52 5.25 -22.03
C ASP A 252 5.97 4.64 -20.71
N VAL A 253 6.38 3.38 -20.72
CA VAL A 253 6.67 2.60 -19.51
C VAL A 253 7.81 3.23 -18.70
N ALA A 254 8.88 3.66 -19.36
CA ALA A 254 10.06 4.18 -18.67
C ALA A 254 9.76 5.53 -17.98
N THR A 255 9.03 6.40 -18.67
CA THR A 255 8.58 7.70 -18.13
C THR A 255 7.61 7.49 -16.96
N ASP A 256 6.62 6.63 -17.13
CA ASP A 256 5.58 6.40 -16.13
C ASP A 256 6.15 5.69 -14.89
N LYS A 257 7.06 4.73 -15.08
CA LYS A 257 7.82 4.07 -14.01
C LYS A 257 8.57 5.09 -13.14
N LYS A 258 9.27 6.04 -13.77
CA LYS A 258 9.99 7.11 -13.07
C LYS A 258 9.05 8.03 -12.27
N LEU A 259 7.91 8.40 -12.83
CA LEU A 259 6.90 9.21 -12.14
C LEU A 259 6.34 8.49 -10.91
N ILE A 260 6.01 7.20 -11.04
CA ILE A 260 5.42 6.39 -9.98
C ILE A 260 6.41 6.21 -8.83
N TYR A 261 7.62 5.72 -9.11
CA TYR A 261 8.60 5.48 -8.06
C TYR A 261 9.12 6.77 -7.43
N GLY A 262 9.20 7.87 -8.18
CA GLY A 262 9.48 9.20 -7.64
C GLY A 262 8.43 9.63 -6.63
N ALA A 263 7.14 9.52 -6.96
CA ALA A 263 6.06 9.85 -6.06
C ALA A 263 6.01 8.95 -4.82
N LEU A 264 6.26 7.64 -4.97
CA LEU A 264 6.34 6.69 -3.86
C LEU A 264 7.51 7.02 -2.92
N SER A 265 8.69 7.35 -3.47
CA SER A 265 9.87 7.68 -2.65
C SER A 265 9.69 8.97 -1.84
N GLU A 266 8.92 9.93 -2.35
CA GLU A 266 8.61 11.20 -1.68
C GLU A 266 7.42 11.10 -0.72
N GLY A 267 6.67 9.98 -0.71
CA GLY A 267 5.47 9.81 0.11
C GLY A 267 4.27 10.59 -0.43
N HIS A 268 4.25 10.92 -1.71
CA HIS A 268 3.10 11.50 -2.39
C HIS A 268 2.02 10.43 -2.64
N CYS A 269 1.60 9.79 -1.56
CA CYS A 269 0.63 8.69 -1.61
C CYS A 269 -0.13 8.56 -0.29
N PHE A 270 -1.17 7.75 -0.30
CA PHE A 270 -1.92 7.37 0.89
C PHE A 270 -2.37 5.91 0.80
N VAL A 271 -2.56 5.28 1.96
CA VAL A 271 -3.12 3.93 2.09
C VAL A 271 -4.64 4.02 2.12
N ALA A 272 -5.29 3.18 1.35
CA ALA A 272 -6.74 3.20 1.17
C ALA A 272 -7.38 1.82 1.26
N TYR A 273 -8.54 1.74 1.89
CA TYR A 273 -9.42 0.57 1.87
C TYR A 273 -10.62 0.86 0.97
N ASP A 274 -10.51 0.49 -0.30
CA ASP A 274 -11.50 0.83 -1.33
C ASP A 274 -12.77 -0.02 -1.30
N LEU A 275 -12.76 -1.16 -0.58
CA LEU A 275 -13.88 -2.09 -0.57
C LEU A 275 -15.17 -1.51 0.03
N PRO A 276 -15.16 -0.74 1.13
CA PRO A 276 -16.36 -0.08 1.65
C PRO A 276 -16.94 0.96 0.71
N ALA A 277 -16.06 1.80 0.16
CA ALA A 277 -16.39 2.90 -0.72
C ALA A 277 -15.13 3.44 -1.39
N SER A 278 -15.27 4.04 -2.57
CA SER A 278 -14.15 4.65 -3.28
C SER A 278 -13.49 5.74 -2.44
N THR A 279 -12.17 5.67 -2.33
CA THR A 279 -11.33 6.68 -1.67
C THR A 279 -10.80 7.73 -2.64
N ARG A 280 -11.06 7.55 -3.96
CA ARG A 280 -10.62 8.50 -5.00
C ARG A 280 -11.13 9.91 -4.70
N GLY A 281 -10.23 10.89 -4.85
CA GLY A 281 -10.50 12.30 -4.56
C GLY A 281 -10.17 12.71 -3.11
N PHE A 282 -9.63 11.81 -2.28
CA PHE A 282 -9.05 12.22 -1.00
C PHE A 282 -7.90 13.18 -1.23
N THR A 283 -7.83 14.23 -0.41
CA THR A 283 -6.70 15.15 -0.40
C THR A 283 -6.32 15.52 1.02
N PHE A 284 -5.01 15.58 1.28
CA PHE A 284 -4.46 16.20 2.47
C PHE A 284 -3.36 17.18 2.04
N LYS A 285 -3.55 18.45 2.34
CA LYS A 285 -2.76 19.56 1.84
C LYS A 285 -2.46 20.56 2.95
N ALA A 286 -1.39 21.32 2.77
CA ALA A 286 -1.03 22.41 3.65
C ALA A 286 -0.79 23.70 2.86
N LYS A 287 -1.13 24.84 3.46
CA LYS A 287 -0.84 26.18 2.95
C LYS A 287 -0.17 27.00 4.03
N GLY A 288 1.01 27.50 3.75
CA GLY A 288 1.75 28.49 4.53
C GLY A 288 1.92 29.79 3.76
N VAL A 289 2.68 30.74 4.31
CA VAL A 289 2.97 32.02 3.65
C VAL A 289 3.84 31.78 2.40
N GLY A 290 3.27 31.99 1.23
CA GLY A 290 3.96 31.83 -0.05
C GLY A 290 4.34 30.38 -0.43
N GLN A 291 3.81 29.38 0.27
CA GLN A 291 4.13 27.99 0.03
C GLN A 291 2.91 27.07 0.19
N SER A 292 2.94 25.94 -0.49
CA SER A 292 1.93 24.88 -0.37
C SER A 292 2.60 23.53 -0.38
N ALA A 293 1.98 22.55 0.26
CA ALA A 293 2.49 21.19 0.38
C ALA A 293 1.36 20.16 0.27
N ILE A 294 1.71 18.95 -0.15
CA ILE A 294 0.88 17.76 -0.07
C ILE A 294 1.54 16.73 0.87
N MET A 295 0.91 15.57 1.04
CA MET A 295 1.51 14.44 1.74
C MET A 295 2.93 14.17 1.23
N GLY A 296 3.88 13.91 2.14
CA GLY A 296 5.31 13.72 1.84
C GLY A 296 6.14 15.01 1.90
N ASP A 297 5.54 16.17 1.66
CA ASP A 297 6.26 17.44 1.58
C ASP A 297 6.62 18.03 2.96
N THR A 298 7.60 18.93 2.93
CA THR A 298 7.97 19.78 4.07
C THR A 298 7.65 21.25 3.75
N LEU A 299 7.15 21.98 4.74
CA LEU A 299 6.98 23.43 4.65
C LEU A 299 7.35 24.14 5.95
N ALA A 300 7.72 25.41 5.86
CA ALA A 300 8.10 26.19 7.04
C ALA A 300 6.88 26.56 7.90
N ALA A 301 7.02 26.41 9.23
CA ALA A 301 6.00 26.79 10.22
C ALA A 301 5.79 28.31 10.32
N LYS A 302 6.78 29.11 9.90
CA LYS A 302 6.78 30.57 10.05
C LYS A 302 5.56 31.21 9.39
N GLY A 303 4.79 31.95 10.17
CA GLY A 303 3.57 32.63 9.73
C GLY A 303 2.30 31.77 9.83
N GLY A 304 2.41 30.57 10.38
CA GLY A 304 1.30 29.63 10.50
C GLY A 304 1.06 28.80 9.23
N VAL A 305 0.51 27.62 9.41
CA VAL A 305 0.20 26.66 8.35
C VAL A 305 -1.25 26.21 8.51
N THR A 306 -2.04 26.33 7.46
CA THR A 306 -3.39 25.75 7.42
C THR A 306 -3.33 24.37 6.77
N LEU A 307 -3.64 23.33 7.54
CA LEU A 307 -3.80 21.98 7.09
C LEU A 307 -5.26 21.74 6.69
N GLN A 308 -5.49 21.10 5.55
CA GLN A 308 -6.82 20.80 5.02
C GLN A 308 -6.87 19.35 4.53
N ALA A 309 -7.82 18.58 5.02
CA ALA A 309 -8.17 17.28 4.49
C ALA A 309 -9.57 17.35 3.86
N HIS A 310 -9.76 16.65 2.73
CA HIS A 310 -11.06 16.46 2.11
C HIS A 310 -11.25 14.98 1.79
N VAL A 311 -12.42 14.43 2.09
CA VAL A 311 -12.79 13.03 1.86
C VAL A 311 -13.98 12.94 0.91
N PRO A 312 -14.07 11.89 0.06
CA PRO A 312 -15.10 11.80 -0.99
C PRO A 312 -16.53 11.63 -0.45
N GLN A 313 -16.67 11.19 0.82
CA GLN A 313 -17.96 11.11 1.49
C GLN A 313 -17.81 11.40 3.00
N PRO A 314 -18.92 11.68 3.72
CA PRO A 314 -18.86 11.99 5.15
C PRO A 314 -18.24 10.85 5.95
N ALA A 315 -17.25 11.17 6.76
CA ALA A 315 -16.48 10.20 7.53
C ALA A 315 -16.02 10.79 8.87
N GLU A 316 -15.41 9.98 9.73
CA GLU A 316 -14.67 10.45 10.89
C GLU A 316 -13.23 10.74 10.42
N ILE A 317 -12.80 12.00 10.53
CA ILE A 317 -11.45 12.45 10.15
C ILE A 317 -10.70 12.77 11.43
N ARG A 318 -9.52 12.21 11.61
CA ARG A 318 -8.60 12.50 12.71
C ARG A 318 -7.34 13.12 12.15
N LEU A 319 -6.92 14.22 12.74
CA LEU A 319 -5.60 14.81 12.50
C LEU A 319 -4.70 14.48 13.66
N LEU A 320 -3.54 13.91 13.36
CA LEU A 320 -2.52 13.61 14.34
C LEU A 320 -1.33 14.54 14.13
N LYS A 321 -0.72 14.97 15.24
CA LYS A 321 0.57 15.65 15.28
C LYS A 321 1.52 14.81 16.14
N ASP A 322 2.63 14.37 15.57
CA ASP A 322 3.63 13.55 16.28
C ASP A 322 2.99 12.34 16.99
N GLY A 323 2.10 11.62 16.28
CA GLY A 323 1.35 10.45 16.77
C GLY A 323 0.19 10.76 17.73
N LYS A 324 -0.07 12.03 18.08
CA LYS A 324 -1.14 12.41 19.00
C LYS A 324 -2.29 13.11 18.28
N GLU A 325 -3.53 12.73 18.57
CA GLU A 325 -4.72 13.38 18.01
C GLU A 325 -4.77 14.85 18.44
N VAL A 326 -4.82 15.76 17.47
CA VAL A 326 -4.95 17.21 17.66
C VAL A 326 -6.23 17.78 17.04
N GLY A 327 -7.00 16.95 16.32
CA GLY A 327 -8.27 17.33 15.75
C GLY A 327 -9.13 16.12 15.39
N LEU A 328 -10.44 16.24 15.63
CA LEU A 328 -11.44 15.19 15.35
C LEU A 328 -12.68 15.83 14.71
N TRP A 329 -13.03 15.38 13.50
CA TRP A 329 -14.26 15.77 12.80
C TRP A 329 -15.08 14.52 12.53
N LYS A 330 -16.33 14.52 13.03
CA LYS A 330 -17.25 13.38 12.86
C LYS A 330 -18.27 13.70 11.77
N ASN A 331 -18.57 12.70 10.93
CA ASN A 331 -19.54 12.81 9.85
C ASN A 331 -19.30 14.05 8.97
N SER A 332 -18.05 14.25 8.57
CA SER A 332 -17.61 15.44 7.83
C SER A 332 -16.96 15.07 6.49
N HIS A 333 -17.12 15.92 5.48
CA HIS A 333 -16.40 15.85 4.21
C HIS A 333 -15.03 16.52 4.27
N ALA A 334 -14.77 17.35 5.27
CA ALA A 334 -13.54 18.12 5.34
C ALA A 334 -13.10 18.37 6.78
N ALA A 335 -11.81 18.55 6.94
CA ALA A 335 -11.16 18.97 8.16
C ALA A 335 -10.22 20.13 7.87
N THR A 336 -10.21 21.15 8.75
CA THR A 336 -9.27 22.26 8.66
C THR A 336 -8.66 22.52 10.03
N HIS A 337 -7.34 22.67 10.06
CA HIS A 337 -6.59 22.92 11.29
C HIS A 337 -5.48 23.94 11.04
N ASN A 338 -5.32 24.89 11.96
CA ASN A 338 -4.23 25.85 11.88
C ASN A 338 -3.07 25.35 12.76
N ALA A 339 -2.03 24.83 12.13
CA ALA A 339 -0.82 24.40 12.79
C ALA A 339 0.05 25.62 13.10
N THR A 340 0.23 25.92 14.38
CA THR A 340 1.06 27.01 14.89
C THR A 340 2.44 26.53 15.32
N GLU A 341 2.63 25.24 15.41
CA GLU A 341 3.86 24.58 15.89
C GLU A 341 4.44 23.64 14.84
N PRO A 342 5.76 23.51 14.78
CA PRO A 342 6.41 22.44 14.04
C PRO A 342 5.93 21.06 14.50
N GLY A 343 5.93 20.10 13.59
CA GLY A 343 5.54 18.72 13.87
C GLY A 343 5.30 17.92 12.61
N VAL A 344 5.07 16.63 12.78
CA VAL A 344 4.71 15.70 11.73
C VAL A 344 3.19 15.51 11.77
N TYR A 345 2.50 16.01 10.75
CA TYR A 345 1.05 15.99 10.70
C TYR A 345 0.56 14.94 9.71
N ARG A 346 -0.30 14.03 10.16
CA ARG A 346 -0.92 13.01 9.30
C ARG A 346 -2.42 12.86 9.58
N VAL A 347 -3.14 12.26 8.65
CA VAL A 347 -4.60 12.09 8.72
C VAL A 347 -4.95 10.61 8.72
N GLU A 348 -5.86 10.23 9.62
CA GLU A 348 -6.56 8.95 9.60
C GLU A 348 -8.05 9.20 9.37
N VAL A 349 -8.65 8.40 8.51
CA VAL A 349 -10.08 8.49 8.21
C VAL A 349 -10.75 7.16 8.47
N TYR A 350 -11.92 7.22 9.12
CA TYR A 350 -12.70 6.04 9.47
C TYR A 350 -14.11 6.15 8.91
N ILE A 351 -14.64 5.01 8.44
CA ILE A 351 -15.98 4.88 7.88
C ILE A 351 -16.75 3.77 8.59
N ASN A 352 -18.08 3.90 8.64
CA ASN A 352 -18.93 2.80 9.08
C ASN A 352 -19.19 1.84 7.91
N TYR A 353 -18.78 0.59 8.07
CA TYR A 353 -18.98 -0.46 7.09
C TYR A 353 -19.37 -1.78 7.76
N LEU A 354 -20.45 -2.41 7.29
CA LEU A 354 -21.01 -3.66 7.86
C LEU A 354 -21.26 -3.55 9.37
N GLY A 355 -21.79 -2.40 9.82
CA GLY A 355 -22.14 -2.15 11.21
C GLY A 355 -20.98 -1.84 12.15
N GLN A 356 -19.77 -1.68 11.65
CA GLN A 356 -18.58 -1.39 12.46
C GLN A 356 -17.82 -0.19 11.90
N LYS A 357 -17.15 0.55 12.78
CA LYS A 357 -16.20 1.58 12.39
C LYS A 357 -14.91 0.91 11.93
N ARG A 358 -14.46 1.26 10.72
CA ARG A 358 -13.28 0.69 10.08
C ARG A 358 -12.36 1.79 9.57
N GLY A 359 -11.06 1.51 9.57
CA GLY A 359 -10.10 2.33 8.87
C GLY A 359 -10.46 2.42 7.38
N TRP A 360 -10.29 3.59 6.80
CA TRP A 360 -10.65 3.84 5.40
C TRP A 360 -9.50 4.48 4.62
N ILE A 361 -8.87 5.54 5.18
CA ILE A 361 -7.75 6.23 4.54
C ILE A 361 -6.69 6.58 5.60
N TYR A 362 -5.41 6.35 5.26
CA TYR A 362 -4.26 6.76 6.07
C TYR A 362 -3.31 7.57 5.20
N GLY A 363 -3.32 8.88 5.41
CA GLY A 363 -2.48 9.82 4.65
C GLY A 363 -1.04 9.82 5.12
N ASN A 364 -0.09 9.81 4.18
CA ASN A 364 1.29 10.10 4.51
C ASN A 364 1.44 11.51 5.11
N PRO A 365 2.43 11.74 5.97
CA PRO A 365 2.51 12.98 6.72
C PRO A 365 2.91 14.18 5.87
N ILE A 366 2.53 15.37 6.34
CA ILE A 366 3.10 16.66 5.97
C ILE A 366 4.02 17.11 7.11
N TYR A 367 5.24 17.50 6.78
CA TYR A 367 6.25 17.92 7.75
C TYR A 367 6.26 19.44 7.88
N VAL A 368 5.80 19.97 9.01
CA VAL A 368 5.86 21.40 9.34
C VAL A 368 7.11 21.64 10.16
N ARG A 369 8.05 22.48 9.69
CA ARG A 369 9.37 22.68 10.32
C ARG A 369 9.75 24.16 10.46
#